data_33ef7300e283de717de76e6d1b4089fa
#
_entry.id   33ef7300e283de717de76e6d1b4089fa
#
_cell.length_a   1.000
_cell.length_b   1.000
_cell.length_c   1.000
_cell.angle_alpha   90.00
_cell.angle_beta   90.00
_cell.angle_gamma   90.00
#
_symmetry.space_group_name_H-M   'P 1'
#
loop_
_entity.id
_entity.type
_entity.pdbx_description
1 polymer ?
#
loop_
_entity_poly.entity_id
_entity_poly.type
_entity_poly.pdbx_seq_one_letter_code
_entity_poly.pdbx_strand_id
1 'polypeptide(L)'
;MDNNIKVRQHHKLVMIDREQMEIVGVEDVISFDDQEIVIETIRGILKLTGTDLHIKHLDLEAAKLDVEGLISVLEYTENRGLSGKGIWGRLFR
;
A
#
# COMPACT_ATOMS: atom_id res chain seq x y z
N MET A 1 -26.67 -1.91 10.54
CA MET A 1 -26.20 -2.50 10.44
C MET A 1 -24.84 -2.40 10.58
N ASP A 2 -24.21 -2.84 10.90
CA ASP A 2 -23.00 -2.90 11.09
C ASP A 2 -22.24 -2.96 9.91
N ASN A 3 -22.71 -2.61 8.89
CA ASN A 3 -22.04 -2.62 7.73
C ASN A 3 -20.91 -1.68 7.76
N ASN A 4 -20.98 -0.66 8.49
CA ASN A 4 -19.92 0.26 8.56
C ASN A 4 -18.64 -0.36 8.98
N ILE A 5 -18.71 -1.22 9.91
CA ILE A 5 -17.54 -1.86 10.38
C ILE A 5 -16.94 -2.71 9.34
N LYS A 6 -17.75 -3.39 8.58
CA LYS A 6 -17.23 -4.22 7.59
C LYS A 6 -16.62 -3.46 6.49
N VAL A 7 -17.15 -2.35 6.16
CA VAL A 7 -16.62 -1.56 5.10
C VAL A 7 -15.21 -1.17 5.38
N ARG A 8 -14.90 -0.89 6.62
CA ARG A 8 -13.56 -0.51 6.94
C ARG A 8 -12.60 -1.66 6.87
N GLN A 9 -13.12 -2.86 6.64
CA GLN A 9 -12.27 -4.01 6.60
C GLN A 9 -11.96 -4.46 5.20
N HIS A 10 -12.27 -3.71 4.19
CA HIS A 10 -11.97 -4.19 2.86
C HIS A 10 -10.78 -3.46 2.25
N HIS A 11 -10.18 -4.09 1.29
CA HIS A 11 -9.00 -3.59 0.62
C HIS A 11 -9.31 -3.43 -0.85
N LYS A 12 -9.01 -2.28 -1.39
CA LYS A 12 -9.34 -2.00 -2.77
C LYS A 12 -8.27 -1.12 -3.38
N LEU A 13 -7.96 -1.34 -4.65
CA LEU A 13 -7.04 -0.53 -5.39
C LEU A 13 -7.73 0.02 -6.61
N VAL A 14 -7.49 1.28 -6.91
CA VAL A 14 -7.99 1.88 -8.14
C VAL A 14 -6.82 2.54 -8.79
N MET A 15 -6.53 2.18 -10.03
CA MET A 15 -5.41 2.77 -10.75
C MET A 15 -5.92 3.45 -12.00
N ILE A 16 -5.47 4.67 -12.24
CA ILE A 16 -5.88 5.41 -13.41
C ILE A 16 -4.64 5.77 -14.19
N ASP A 17 -4.58 5.32 -15.44
CA ASP A 17 -3.50 5.63 -16.36
C ASP A 17 -2.10 5.33 -15.83
N ARG A 18 -2.00 4.43 -14.90
CA ARG A 18 -0.72 4.08 -14.29
C ARG A 18 -0.06 5.28 -13.62
N GLU A 19 -0.78 6.36 -13.44
CA GLU A 19 -0.21 7.56 -12.85
C GLU A 19 -0.87 8.00 -11.57
N GLN A 20 -2.02 7.43 -11.26
CA GLN A 20 -2.71 7.76 -10.04
C GLN A 20 -3.23 6.48 -9.44
N MET A 21 -3.10 6.33 -8.14
CA MET A 21 -3.60 5.13 -7.50
C MET A 21 -4.22 5.46 -6.15
N GLU A 22 -5.38 4.89 -5.90
CA GLU A 22 -6.04 5.06 -4.63
C GLU A 22 -6.05 3.70 -3.97
N ILE A 23 -5.64 3.60 -2.73
CA ILE A 23 -5.56 2.34 -2.01
C ILE A 23 -6.39 2.45 -0.75
N VAL A 24 -7.33 1.53 -0.59
CA VAL A 24 -8.19 1.48 0.59
C VAL A 24 -7.80 0.25 1.39
N GLY A 25 -7.87 0.32 2.69
CA GLY A 25 -7.49 -0.78 3.56
C GLY A 25 -6.05 -0.65 4.02
N VAL A 26 -5.51 0.56 4.03
CA VAL A 26 -4.15 0.82 4.41
C VAL A 26 -4.04 0.92 5.92
N GLU A 27 -3.08 0.23 6.50
CA GLU A 27 -2.85 0.31 7.92
C GLU A 27 -1.66 1.19 8.24
N ASP A 28 -0.70 1.26 7.37
CA ASP A 28 0.45 2.10 7.60
C ASP A 28 1.30 2.19 6.33
N VAL A 29 2.14 3.19 6.25
CA VAL A 29 3.11 3.30 5.18
C VAL A 29 4.44 3.01 5.84
N ILE A 30 5.07 1.93 5.42
CA ILE A 30 6.29 1.47 6.04
C ILE A 30 7.50 2.24 5.55
N SER A 31 7.56 2.49 4.26
CA SER A 31 8.66 3.29 3.74
C SER A 31 8.24 3.84 2.38
N PHE A 32 8.85 4.92 1.97
CA PHE A 32 8.57 5.45 0.66
C PHE A 32 9.69 6.35 0.17
N ASP A 33 9.88 6.35 -1.14
CA ASP A 33 10.75 7.30 -1.77
C ASP A 33 10.19 7.42 -3.19
N ASP A 34 10.89 8.09 -4.10
CA ASP A 34 10.32 8.36 -5.40
C ASP A 34 10.36 7.16 -6.34
N GLN A 35 10.91 6.05 -5.91
CA GLN A 35 10.95 4.86 -6.74
C GLN A 35 10.21 3.68 -6.11
N GLU A 36 9.92 3.74 -4.85
CA GLU A 36 9.32 2.62 -4.18
C GLU A 36 8.50 3.04 -2.96
N ILE A 37 7.33 2.47 -2.81
CA ILE A 37 6.48 2.74 -1.65
C ILE A 37 6.04 1.39 -1.10
N VAL A 38 6.27 1.17 0.18
CA VAL A 38 5.91 -0.09 0.83
C VAL A 38 4.80 0.21 1.83
N ILE A 39 3.69 -0.47 1.68
CA ILE A 39 2.48 -0.18 2.43
C ILE A 39 2.00 -1.42 3.14
N GLU A 40 1.60 -1.26 4.38
CA GLU A 40 1.00 -2.36 5.10
C GLU A 40 -0.50 -2.24 4.93
N THR A 41 -1.15 -3.28 4.43
CA THR A 41 -2.58 -3.25 4.24
C THR A 41 -3.20 -4.38 5.04
N ILE A 42 -4.50 -4.37 5.16
CA ILE A 42 -5.17 -5.42 5.91
C ILE A 42 -5.09 -6.76 5.20
N ARG A 43 -4.58 -6.77 3.96
CA ARG A 43 -4.47 -8.03 3.23
C ARG A 43 -3.02 -8.36 2.87
N GLY A 44 -2.07 -7.74 3.51
CA GLY A 44 -0.67 -8.06 3.28
C GLY A 44 0.15 -6.83 2.98
N ILE A 45 1.40 -7.03 2.69
CA ILE A 45 2.31 -5.94 2.40
C ILE A 45 2.28 -5.68 0.90
N LEU A 46 2.04 -4.44 0.53
CA LEU A 46 1.96 -4.06 -0.87
C LEU A 46 3.14 -3.19 -1.19
N LYS A 47 3.84 -3.52 -2.26
CA LYS A 47 4.99 -2.74 -2.69
C LYS A 47 4.73 -2.19 -4.07
N LEU A 48 4.87 -0.89 -4.20
CA LEU A 48 4.72 -0.21 -5.47
C LEU A 48 6.09 0.25 -5.93
N THR A 49 6.40 0.05 -7.18
CA THR A 49 7.69 0.46 -7.74
C THR A 49 7.40 1.30 -8.96
N GLY A 50 8.15 2.34 -9.17
CA GLY A 50 7.93 3.20 -10.32
C GLY A 50 8.89 4.36 -10.38
N THR A 51 8.41 5.46 -10.96
CA THR A 51 9.23 6.64 -11.17
C THR A 51 8.47 7.85 -10.70
N ASP A 52 9.16 8.74 -10.00
CA ASP A 52 8.54 9.96 -9.50
C ASP A 52 7.30 9.68 -8.65
N LEU A 53 7.37 8.64 -7.86
CA LEU A 53 6.26 8.30 -6.99
C LEU A 53 6.21 9.26 -5.82
N HIS A 54 5.03 9.64 -5.42
CA HIS A 54 4.88 10.44 -4.21
C HIS A 54 3.49 10.24 -3.64
N ILE A 55 3.38 10.46 -2.35
CA ILE A 55 2.13 10.30 -1.65
C ILE A 55 1.41 11.64 -1.72
N LYS A 56 0.23 11.61 -2.32
CA LYS A 56 -0.54 12.81 -2.44
C LYS A 56 -1.38 13.03 -1.20
N HIS A 57 -1.87 11.97 -0.63
CA HIS A 57 -2.74 12.10 0.54
C HIS A 57 -2.73 10.79 1.33
N LEU A 58 -2.62 10.89 2.61
CA LEU A 58 -2.66 9.71 3.48
C LEU A 58 -3.62 10.00 4.62
N ASP A 59 -4.62 9.13 4.79
CA ASP A 59 -5.58 9.29 5.85
C ASP A 59 -5.71 7.94 6.53
N LEU A 60 -5.01 7.75 7.63
CA LEU A 60 -5.02 6.46 8.30
C LEU A 60 -6.33 6.19 9.03
N GLU A 61 -7.08 7.20 9.36
CA GLU A 61 -8.36 6.98 9.98
C GLU A 61 -9.32 6.41 8.96
N ALA A 62 -9.25 6.86 7.73
CA ALA A 62 -10.08 6.34 6.68
C ALA A 62 -9.42 5.15 6.02
N ALA A 63 -8.21 4.80 6.42
CA ALA A 63 -7.45 3.68 5.87
C ALA A 63 -7.25 3.87 4.37
N LYS A 64 -6.88 5.08 3.96
CA LYS A 64 -6.79 5.40 2.55
C LYS A 64 -5.51 6.11 2.18
N LEU A 65 -4.95 5.78 1.05
CA LEU A 65 -3.72 6.39 0.57
C LEU A 65 -3.87 6.71 -0.91
N ASP A 66 -3.48 7.92 -1.29
CA ASP A 66 -3.48 8.33 -2.69
C ASP A 66 -2.03 8.53 -3.11
N VAL A 67 -1.65 7.92 -4.21
CA VAL A 67 -0.30 7.96 -4.72
C VAL A 67 -0.32 8.48 -6.15
N GLU A 68 0.68 9.25 -6.51
CA GLU A 68 0.85 9.71 -7.89
C GLU A 68 2.25 9.36 -8.36
N GLY A 69 2.43 9.25 -9.66
CA GLY A 69 3.69 8.91 -10.26
C GLY A 69 3.50 7.75 -11.22
N LEU A 70 4.49 7.43 -11.98
CA LEU A 70 4.36 6.37 -12.97
C LEU A 70 4.60 5.04 -12.25
N ILE A 71 3.60 4.18 -12.23
CA ILE A 71 3.67 2.92 -11.52
C ILE A 71 4.06 1.82 -12.48
N SER A 72 5.16 1.14 -12.17
CA SER A 72 5.67 0.08 -13.02
C SER A 72 5.35 -1.29 -12.48
N VAL A 73 5.42 -1.47 -11.18
CA VAL A 73 5.22 -2.78 -10.59
C VAL A 73 4.36 -2.64 -9.35
N LEU A 74 3.48 -3.57 -9.17
CA LEU A 74 2.63 -3.61 -8.00
C LEU A 74 2.67 -5.05 -7.54
N GLU A 75 3.12 -5.31 -6.34
CA GLU A 75 3.22 -6.68 -5.87
C GLU A 75 2.95 -6.81 -4.39
N TYR A 76 2.39 -7.92 -4.00
CA TYR A 76 2.14 -8.20 -2.61
C TYR A 76 3.17 -9.18 -2.09
N THR A 77 3.50 -9.05 -0.82
CA THR A 77 4.40 -9.97 -0.18
C THR A 77 3.68 -10.58 1.00
N GLU A 78 3.72 -11.89 1.09
CA GLU A 78 3.09 -12.54 2.20
C GLU A 78 3.97 -12.38 3.40
N ASN A 79 3.43 -11.95 4.49
CA ASN A 79 4.25 -11.84 5.66
C ASN A 79 3.74 -12.61 6.83
N ARG A 80 2.79 -13.60 6.59
CA ARG A 80 2.26 -14.29 7.67
C ARG A 80 3.28 -15.07 8.35
N GLY A 81 3.41 -14.95 9.56
CA GLY A 81 4.31 -15.75 10.29
C GLY A 81 5.69 -15.18 10.30
N LEU A 82 5.91 -14.11 9.61
CA LEU A 82 7.19 -13.62 9.60
C LEU A 82 7.24 -12.45 10.41
N SER A 83 7.60 -12.35 11.42
CA SER A 83 7.58 -11.30 12.21
C SER A 83 8.27 -10.15 11.67
N GLY A 84 8.33 -10.00 10.57
CA GLY A 84 8.86 -8.82 10.03
C GLY A 84 10.29 -8.80 9.68
N LYS A 85 11.15 -9.29 10.49
CA LYS A 85 12.47 -9.28 10.18
C LYS A 85 12.82 -9.92 8.93
N GLY A 86 12.49 -11.07 8.72
CA GLY A 86 12.82 -11.78 7.53
C GLY A 86 12.27 -11.15 6.29
N ILE A 87 11.05 -10.74 6.37
CA ILE A 87 10.41 -10.24 5.21
C ILE A 87 10.97 -8.90 4.83
N TRP A 88 11.30 -8.08 5.77
CA TRP A 88 11.85 -6.80 5.46
C TRP A 88 13.21 -6.97 4.81
N GLY A 89 13.96 -7.92 5.25
CA GLY A 89 15.22 -8.17 4.65
C GLY A 89 15.09 -8.55 3.21
N ARG A 90 14.04 -9.29 2.87
CA ARG A 90 13.85 -9.68 1.52
C ARG A 90 13.39 -8.54 0.69
N LEU A 91 12.55 -7.70 1.20
CA LEU A 91 12.03 -6.59 0.45
C LEU A 91 13.09 -5.59 0.08
N PHE A 92 14.08 -5.45 0.92
CA PHE A 92 15.09 -4.46 0.65
C PHE A 92 16.40 -5.00 0.12
N ARG A 93 16.39 -6.18 -0.39
CA ARG A 93 17.61 -6.73 -0.93
C ARG A 93 17.79 -6.47 -2.40
#